data_135d40db2e821d51886edabcea733bff
#
_entry.id   135d40db2e821d51886edabcea733bff
#
_cell.length_a   1.000
_cell.length_b   1.000
_cell.length_c   1.000
_cell.angle_alpha   90.00
_cell.angle_beta   90.00
_cell.angle_gamma   90.00
#
_symmetry.space_group_name_H-M   'P 1'
#
loop_
_entity.id
_entity.type
_entity.pdbx_description
1 polymer ?
#
loop_
_entity_poly.entity_id
_entity_poly.type
_entity_poly.pdbx_seq_one_letter_code
_entity_poly.pdbx_strand_id
1 'polypeptide(L)'
;MIDGHKVTAWTPFGRENTVSILVKYLERDVRRGIVDEYVLYMNTDDNQVSDREYGYQLAEEHDWIRILERPQRHPGPKQRSTGYAYRSFTDPETIYVRFDDDVVFVDDAAIENLVRKKIEMEPSKAIFPIIWNNALVSWYLQQCGIVPREWGEVSPYCMDPVGWANGPFAVKMHEKLLGHIEAGTVESCFMYQDFPIKLGEQFSVSCFASAGKDYAALEQPGVLVPDEEENFHTVHWPRVTGQPNILIGNAVVSHFSFFPQRPFLDASGVLERYRDLANALPAKEAAA
;
A
#
# COMPACT_ATOMS: atom_id res chain seq x y z
N MET A 1 -9.23 -9.50 13.72
CA MET A 1 -8.04 -9.65 14.65
C MET A 1 -7.19 -10.84 14.21
N ILE A 2 -5.88 -10.69 14.16
CA ILE A 2 -4.93 -11.76 13.82
C ILE A 2 -3.99 -11.96 15.01
N ASP A 3 -3.93 -13.20 15.52
CA ASP A 3 -3.07 -13.61 16.64
C ASP A 3 -3.13 -12.66 17.86
N GLY A 4 -4.32 -12.15 18.16
CA GLY A 4 -4.58 -11.24 19.29
C GLY A 4 -4.36 -9.75 18.98
N HIS A 5 -3.84 -9.40 17.81
CA HIS A 5 -3.63 -8.02 17.41
C HIS A 5 -4.81 -7.47 16.61
N LYS A 6 -5.22 -6.23 16.90
CA LYS A 6 -6.12 -5.45 16.03
C LYS A 6 -5.41 -5.15 14.71
N VAL A 7 -6.14 -5.21 13.60
CA VAL A 7 -5.64 -4.86 12.27
C VAL A 7 -6.39 -3.64 11.76
N THR A 8 -5.70 -2.53 11.63
CA THR A 8 -6.24 -1.28 11.07
C THR A 8 -5.60 -1.00 9.72
N ALA A 9 -6.38 -1.07 8.65
CA ALA A 9 -5.98 -0.53 7.36
C ALA A 9 -6.12 0.99 7.38
N TRP A 10 -5.28 1.72 6.64
CA TRP A 10 -5.43 3.16 6.52
C TRP A 10 -4.85 3.72 5.22
N THR A 11 -5.38 4.87 4.79
CA THR A 11 -5.00 5.52 3.54
C THR A 11 -4.92 7.04 3.72
N PRO A 12 -3.85 7.71 3.27
CA PRO A 12 -3.83 9.16 3.10
C PRO A 12 -4.74 9.52 1.91
N PHE A 13 -6.03 9.69 2.19
CA PHE A 13 -7.10 9.80 1.21
C PHE A 13 -7.08 11.12 0.46
N GLY A 14 -7.18 11.05 -0.87
CA GLY A 14 -7.25 12.22 -1.76
C GLY A 14 -7.85 11.92 -3.14
N ARG A 15 -8.27 10.67 -3.44
CA ARG A 15 -8.76 10.26 -4.76
C ARG A 15 -9.89 9.23 -4.66
N GLU A 16 -11.13 9.67 -4.90
CA GLU A 16 -12.31 8.80 -4.99
C GLU A 16 -12.12 7.69 -6.03
N ASN A 17 -11.67 8.06 -7.22
CA ASN A 17 -11.62 7.18 -8.39
C ASN A 17 -10.90 5.84 -8.14
N THR A 18 -9.85 5.83 -7.35
CA THR A 18 -9.06 4.64 -7.04
C THR A 18 -9.40 4.05 -5.67
N VAL A 19 -9.70 4.87 -4.67
CA VAL A 19 -10.13 4.38 -3.35
C VAL A 19 -11.44 3.61 -3.44
N SER A 20 -12.36 3.96 -4.35
CA SER A 20 -13.59 3.19 -4.60
C SER A 20 -13.31 1.74 -5.02
N ILE A 21 -12.17 1.47 -5.63
CA ILE A 21 -11.69 0.11 -5.93
C ILE A 21 -11.10 -0.55 -4.70
N LEU A 22 -10.18 0.14 -3.98
CA LEU A 22 -9.52 -0.37 -2.77
C LEU A 22 -10.53 -0.79 -1.69
N VAL A 23 -11.57 0.02 -1.46
CA VAL A 23 -12.62 -0.24 -0.47
C VAL A 23 -13.28 -1.61 -0.69
N LYS A 24 -13.45 -2.08 -1.93
CA LYS A 24 -14.04 -3.39 -2.21
C LYS A 24 -13.19 -4.55 -1.70
N TYR A 25 -11.86 -4.45 -1.84
CA TYR A 25 -10.92 -5.44 -1.29
C TYR A 25 -10.89 -5.38 0.24
N LEU A 26 -10.90 -4.19 0.82
CA LEU A 26 -10.92 -4.04 2.27
C LEU A 26 -12.25 -4.53 2.87
N GLU A 27 -13.38 -4.28 2.22
CA GLU A 27 -14.67 -4.83 2.62
C GLU A 27 -14.67 -6.36 2.63
N ARG A 28 -14.06 -7.00 1.61
CA ARG A 28 -13.83 -8.46 1.60
C ARG A 28 -13.06 -8.90 2.85
N ASP A 29 -11.97 -8.22 3.18
CA ASP A 29 -11.10 -8.61 4.28
C ASP A 29 -11.67 -8.27 5.66
N VAL A 30 -12.52 -7.25 5.78
CA VAL A 30 -13.34 -7.00 6.97
C VAL A 30 -14.34 -8.13 7.19
N ARG A 31 -15.05 -8.55 6.15
CA ARG A 31 -16.00 -9.69 6.25
C ARG A 31 -15.33 -11.01 6.64
N ARG A 32 -14.07 -11.20 6.25
CA ARG A 32 -13.25 -12.36 6.63
C ARG A 32 -12.63 -12.23 8.03
N GLY A 33 -12.84 -11.12 8.74
CA GLY A 33 -12.25 -10.86 10.05
C GLY A 33 -10.74 -10.61 10.04
N ILE A 34 -10.15 -10.33 8.88
CA ILE A 34 -8.73 -10.00 8.70
C ILE A 34 -8.47 -8.55 9.07
N VAL A 35 -9.31 -7.62 8.59
CA VAL A 35 -9.27 -6.20 8.90
C VAL A 35 -10.38 -5.88 9.91
N ASP A 36 -10.05 -5.14 10.96
CA ASP A 36 -11.01 -4.72 12.00
C ASP A 36 -11.53 -3.30 11.75
N GLU A 37 -10.73 -2.44 11.12
CA GLU A 37 -11.05 -1.02 10.90
C GLU A 37 -10.32 -0.49 9.67
N TYR A 38 -10.95 0.41 8.93
CA TYR A 38 -10.30 1.21 7.90
C TYR A 38 -10.34 2.69 8.23
N VAL A 39 -9.20 3.36 8.21
CA VAL A 39 -9.07 4.78 8.51
C VAL A 39 -8.77 5.56 7.24
N LEU A 40 -9.67 6.45 6.86
CA LEU A 40 -9.43 7.47 5.84
C LEU A 40 -8.80 8.70 6.50
N TYR A 41 -7.49 8.87 6.36
CA TYR A 41 -6.83 10.11 6.76
C TYR A 41 -7.07 11.17 5.69
N MET A 42 -7.88 12.18 6.02
CA MET A 42 -8.33 13.20 5.08
C MET A 42 -7.19 14.12 4.63
N ASN A 43 -6.51 13.72 3.56
CA ASN A 43 -5.40 14.47 2.96
C ASN A 43 -5.79 15.19 1.65
N THR A 44 -7.09 15.50 1.50
CA THR A 44 -7.64 16.27 0.38
C THR A 44 -7.23 17.74 0.45
N ASP A 45 -7.09 18.38 -0.70
CA ASP A 45 -6.96 19.84 -0.81
C ASP A 45 -8.34 20.51 -0.86
N ASP A 46 -8.38 21.82 -0.64
CA ASP A 46 -9.65 22.58 -0.54
C ASP A 46 -10.49 22.54 -1.84
N ASN A 47 -9.85 22.33 -2.99
CA ASN A 47 -10.49 22.17 -4.29
C ASN A 47 -10.94 20.72 -4.61
N GLN A 48 -10.61 19.76 -3.75
CA GLN A 48 -11.02 18.36 -3.89
C GLN A 48 -12.32 18.09 -3.10
N VAL A 49 -13.38 18.84 -3.41
CA VAL A 49 -14.65 18.79 -2.66
C VAL A 49 -15.34 17.43 -2.85
N SER A 50 -15.44 16.94 -4.09
CA SER A 50 -16.08 15.64 -4.38
C SER A 50 -15.35 14.47 -3.73
N ASP A 51 -14.02 14.47 -3.77
CA ASP A 51 -13.24 13.42 -3.09
C ASP A 51 -13.54 13.43 -1.57
N ARG A 52 -13.57 14.61 -0.96
CA ARG A 52 -13.87 14.76 0.47
C ARG A 52 -15.27 14.27 0.81
N GLU A 53 -16.28 14.67 0.05
CA GLU A 53 -17.67 14.26 0.24
C GLU A 53 -17.80 12.73 0.13
N TYR A 54 -17.14 12.13 -0.85
CA TYR A 54 -17.09 10.67 -0.99
C TYR A 54 -16.49 9.98 0.24
N GLY A 55 -15.41 10.51 0.81
CA GLY A 55 -14.81 9.94 2.02
C GLY A 55 -15.77 9.95 3.22
N TYR A 56 -16.53 11.04 3.43
CA TYR A 56 -17.54 11.11 4.48
C TYR A 56 -18.72 10.17 4.19
N GLN A 57 -19.18 10.09 2.94
CA GLN A 57 -20.24 9.15 2.55
C GLN A 57 -19.84 7.70 2.87
N LEU A 58 -18.62 7.29 2.56
CA LEU A 58 -18.11 5.95 2.90
C LEU A 58 -18.18 5.68 4.42
N ALA A 59 -17.83 6.66 5.24
CA ALA A 59 -17.88 6.52 6.70
C ALA A 59 -19.31 6.50 7.26
N GLU A 60 -20.27 7.11 6.57
CA GLU A 60 -21.70 7.03 6.91
C GLU A 60 -22.32 5.67 6.49
N GLU A 61 -21.87 5.11 5.38
CA GLU A 61 -22.37 3.83 4.83
C GLU A 61 -21.79 2.59 5.52
N HIS A 62 -20.60 2.71 6.12
CA HIS A 62 -19.83 1.59 6.65
C HIS A 62 -19.31 1.86 8.06
N ASP A 63 -19.78 1.11 9.05
CA ASP A 63 -19.40 1.24 10.46
C ASP A 63 -17.94 0.85 10.77
N TRP A 64 -17.28 0.14 9.86
CA TRP A 64 -15.86 -0.22 9.93
C TRP A 64 -14.94 0.85 9.30
N ILE A 65 -15.49 1.93 8.72
CA ILE A 65 -14.71 3.05 8.15
C ILE A 65 -14.75 4.24 9.11
N ARG A 66 -13.58 4.78 9.42
CA ARG A 66 -13.45 5.97 10.28
C ARG A 66 -12.68 7.07 9.58
N ILE A 67 -13.16 8.30 9.72
CA ILE A 67 -12.42 9.48 9.27
C ILE A 67 -11.40 9.89 10.35
N LEU A 68 -10.20 10.18 9.89
CA LEU A 68 -9.18 10.87 10.67
C LEU A 68 -8.84 12.19 9.98
N GLU A 69 -9.25 13.29 10.62
CA GLU A 69 -8.99 14.62 10.08
C GLU A 69 -7.52 15.00 10.15
N ARG A 70 -7.04 15.61 9.10
CA ARG A 70 -5.71 16.20 9.09
C ARG A 70 -5.67 17.40 10.05
N PRO A 71 -4.84 17.37 11.12
CA PRO A 71 -4.85 18.42 12.13
C PRO A 71 -4.41 19.77 11.57
N GLN A 72 -3.53 19.76 10.56
CA GLN A 72 -3.03 20.93 9.86
C GLN A 72 -2.41 20.55 8.53
N ARG A 73 -2.36 21.49 7.58
CA ARG A 73 -1.60 21.32 6.36
C ARG A 73 -0.10 21.55 6.65
N HIS A 74 0.77 20.68 6.14
CA HIS A 74 2.21 20.93 6.18
C HIS A 74 2.54 22.15 5.30
N PRO A 75 3.41 23.09 5.74
CA PRO A 75 3.78 24.27 4.96
C PRO A 75 4.58 23.95 3.69
N GLY A 76 5.18 22.77 3.62
CA GLY A 76 5.88 22.24 2.44
C GLY A 76 4.98 21.37 1.57
N PRO A 77 5.57 20.42 0.81
CA PRO A 77 4.80 19.53 -0.07
C PRO A 77 3.68 18.79 0.67
N LYS A 78 2.53 18.62 0.00
CA LYS A 78 1.32 17.98 0.55
C LYS A 78 1.60 16.60 1.16
N GLN A 79 2.48 15.82 0.54
CA GLN A 79 2.88 14.48 0.99
C GLN A 79 3.39 14.45 2.43
N ARG A 80 4.04 15.52 2.89
CA ARG A 80 4.54 15.63 4.27
C ARG A 80 3.41 15.70 5.30
N SER A 81 2.21 16.12 4.89
CA SER A 81 1.04 16.11 5.79
C SER A 81 0.65 14.70 6.24
N THR A 82 1.01 13.66 5.47
CA THR A 82 0.77 12.26 5.83
C THR A 82 1.49 11.87 7.12
N GLY A 83 2.66 12.45 7.40
CA GLY A 83 3.40 12.21 8.64
C GLY A 83 2.62 12.50 9.93
N TYR A 84 1.64 13.42 9.88
CA TYR A 84 0.81 13.72 11.05
C TYR A 84 -0.17 12.60 11.42
N ALA A 85 -0.53 11.71 10.50
CA ALA A 85 -1.42 10.57 10.77
C ALA A 85 -0.84 9.64 11.85
N TYR A 86 0.48 9.49 11.88
CA TYR A 86 1.17 8.58 12.79
C TYR A 86 1.04 8.95 14.27
N ARG A 87 0.62 10.19 14.59
CA ARG A 87 0.25 10.57 15.96
C ARG A 87 -0.95 9.78 16.50
N SER A 88 -1.78 9.27 15.60
CA SER A 88 -2.98 8.48 15.94
C SER A 88 -2.74 6.97 15.84
N PHE A 89 -1.57 6.52 15.39
CA PHE A 89 -1.26 5.12 15.12
C PHE A 89 -0.22 4.56 16.10
N THR A 90 -0.43 4.82 17.40
CA THR A 90 0.52 4.47 18.48
C THR A 90 0.01 3.38 19.43
N ASP A 91 -1.16 2.77 19.16
CA ASP A 91 -1.66 1.67 19.96
C ASP A 91 -0.76 0.44 19.80
N PRO A 92 -0.09 -0.02 20.86
CA PRO A 92 0.91 -1.09 20.78
C PRO A 92 0.33 -2.45 20.37
N GLU A 93 -0.96 -2.68 20.59
CA GLU A 93 -1.66 -3.93 20.26
C GLU A 93 -2.24 -3.93 18.83
N THR A 94 -2.01 -2.84 18.07
CA THR A 94 -2.54 -2.69 16.72
C THR A 94 -1.43 -2.81 15.67
N ILE A 95 -1.67 -3.63 14.64
CA ILE A 95 -0.91 -3.63 13.39
C ILE A 95 -1.62 -2.75 12.38
N TYR A 96 -0.90 -1.78 11.87
CA TYR A 96 -1.39 -0.83 10.87
C TYR A 96 -0.90 -1.25 9.48
N VAL A 97 -1.83 -1.40 8.55
CA VAL A 97 -1.54 -1.66 7.13
C VAL A 97 -1.86 -0.40 6.34
N ARG A 98 -0.84 0.24 5.87
CA ARG A 98 -0.93 1.47 5.09
C ARG A 98 -1.12 1.15 3.62
N PHE A 99 -2.01 1.87 2.95
CA PHE A 99 -2.21 1.85 1.49
C PHE A 99 -2.16 3.26 0.93
N ASP A 100 -1.54 3.45 -0.24
CA ASP A 100 -1.77 4.66 -1.05
C ASP A 100 -3.21 4.68 -1.55
N ASP A 101 -3.72 5.87 -1.80
CA ASP A 101 -5.07 6.07 -2.33
C ASP A 101 -5.22 5.67 -3.81
N ASP A 102 -4.16 5.15 -4.44
CA ASP A 102 -4.14 4.55 -5.77
C ASP A 102 -3.66 3.10 -5.81
N VAL A 103 -3.85 2.38 -4.72
CA VAL A 103 -3.79 0.92 -4.74
C VAL A 103 -5.10 0.39 -5.31
N VAL A 104 -5.01 -0.40 -6.39
CA VAL A 104 -6.17 -0.86 -7.19
C VAL A 104 -6.38 -2.37 -7.18
N PHE A 105 -5.53 -3.10 -6.49
CA PHE A 105 -5.68 -4.54 -6.27
C PHE A 105 -4.99 -4.95 -4.97
N VAL A 106 -5.64 -5.85 -4.24
CA VAL A 106 -5.10 -6.51 -3.04
C VAL A 106 -5.43 -8.00 -3.14
N ASP A 107 -4.38 -8.82 -3.22
CA ASP A 107 -4.53 -10.28 -3.23
C ASP A 107 -5.21 -10.80 -1.96
N ASP A 108 -5.90 -11.95 -2.07
CA ASP A 108 -6.74 -12.51 -1.01
C ASP A 108 -5.99 -12.79 0.30
N ALA A 109 -4.72 -13.14 0.22
CA ALA A 109 -3.89 -13.42 1.39
C ALA A 109 -2.96 -12.25 1.78
N ALA A 110 -2.95 -11.16 1.01
CA ALA A 110 -1.92 -10.13 1.14
C ALA A 110 -1.89 -9.48 2.53
N ILE A 111 -3.03 -9.03 3.04
CA ILE A 111 -3.10 -8.37 4.36
C ILE A 111 -2.76 -9.36 5.47
N GLU A 112 -3.32 -10.56 5.44
CA GLU A 112 -3.04 -11.58 6.45
C GLU A 112 -1.54 -11.94 6.50
N ASN A 113 -0.91 -12.17 5.34
CA ASN A 113 0.51 -12.48 5.26
C ASN A 113 1.40 -11.34 5.75
N LEU A 114 1.06 -10.07 5.40
CA LEU A 114 1.76 -8.89 5.90
C LEU A 114 1.69 -8.79 7.42
N VAL A 115 0.49 -8.95 8.00
CA VAL A 115 0.25 -8.84 9.44
C VAL A 115 0.95 -9.96 10.20
N ARG A 116 0.81 -11.22 9.79
CA ARG A 116 1.48 -12.36 10.42
C ARG A 116 3.00 -12.19 10.36
N LYS A 117 3.53 -11.75 9.21
CA LYS A 117 4.97 -11.48 9.09
C LYS A 117 5.42 -10.33 10.01
N LYS A 118 4.60 -9.27 10.15
CA LYS A 118 4.92 -8.18 11.08
C LYS A 118 4.94 -8.64 12.54
N ILE A 119 4.01 -9.50 12.93
CA ILE A 119 3.95 -10.08 14.28
C ILE A 119 5.18 -10.96 14.54
N GLU A 120 5.58 -11.80 13.57
CA GLU A 120 6.75 -12.68 13.64
C GLU A 120 8.06 -11.89 13.76
N MET A 121 8.16 -10.77 13.04
CA MET A 121 9.40 -10.00 12.89
C MET A 121 9.46 -8.80 13.84
N GLU A 122 9.57 -9.03 15.14
CA GLU A 122 9.86 -7.97 16.11
C GLU A 122 11.36 -7.73 16.28
N PRO A 123 11.78 -6.47 16.55
CA PRO A 123 11.10 -5.17 16.54
C PRO A 123 11.32 -4.37 15.25
N SER A 124 10.42 -3.39 15.00
CA SER A 124 10.70 -2.16 14.19
C SER A 124 11.01 -2.33 12.71
N LYS A 125 10.60 -3.42 12.06
CA LYS A 125 10.70 -3.54 10.60
C LYS A 125 9.35 -3.24 9.96
N ALA A 126 9.33 -2.39 8.95
CA ALA A 126 8.19 -2.33 8.05
C ALA A 126 8.22 -3.54 7.11
N ILE A 127 7.06 -4.15 6.91
CA ILE A 127 6.88 -5.32 6.04
C ILE A 127 6.15 -4.87 4.79
N PHE A 128 6.76 -5.08 3.64
CA PHE A 128 6.25 -4.68 2.34
C PHE A 128 5.77 -5.90 1.55
N PRO A 129 4.63 -5.78 0.84
CA PRO A 129 4.21 -6.78 -0.14
C PRO A 129 4.97 -6.61 -1.45
N ILE A 130 4.77 -7.52 -2.39
CA ILE A 130 5.07 -7.30 -3.80
C ILE A 130 4.15 -6.17 -4.29
N ILE A 131 4.66 -4.94 -4.31
CA ILE A 131 3.95 -3.78 -4.83
C ILE A 131 4.13 -3.78 -6.35
N TRP A 132 3.12 -4.25 -7.08
CA TRP A 132 3.14 -4.28 -8.53
C TRP A 132 3.13 -2.85 -9.09
N ASN A 133 3.94 -2.58 -10.11
CA ASN A 133 4.24 -1.24 -10.60
C ASN A 133 4.94 -0.32 -9.57
N ASN A 134 5.92 -0.87 -8.86
CA ASN A 134 6.87 -0.10 -8.03
C ASN A 134 8.28 -0.28 -8.58
N ALA A 135 9.07 0.77 -8.68
CA ALA A 135 10.38 0.71 -9.34
C ALA A 135 11.32 -0.31 -8.69
N LEU A 136 11.55 -0.22 -7.36
CA LEU A 136 12.43 -1.17 -6.66
C LEU A 136 11.88 -2.60 -6.73
N VAL A 137 10.58 -2.79 -6.52
CA VAL A 137 9.96 -4.12 -6.55
C VAL A 137 10.02 -4.71 -7.95
N SER A 138 9.86 -3.91 -9.01
CA SER A 138 10.03 -4.36 -10.39
C SER A 138 11.43 -4.90 -10.66
N TRP A 139 12.48 -4.32 -10.04
CA TRP A 139 13.82 -4.86 -10.09
C TRP A 139 13.87 -6.26 -9.46
N TYR A 140 13.32 -6.47 -8.26
CA TYR A 140 13.25 -7.79 -7.62
C TYR A 140 12.49 -8.80 -8.50
N LEU A 141 11.34 -8.40 -9.07
CA LEU A 141 10.55 -9.24 -9.96
C LEU A 141 11.34 -9.65 -11.22
N GLN A 142 12.19 -8.76 -11.75
CA GLN A 142 13.10 -9.12 -12.86
C GLN A 142 14.21 -10.07 -12.42
N GLN A 143 14.77 -9.93 -11.20
CA GLN A 143 15.76 -10.88 -10.69
C GLN A 143 15.15 -12.28 -10.49
N CYS A 144 13.87 -12.35 -10.11
CA CYS A 144 13.13 -13.62 -9.97
C CYS A 144 12.62 -14.20 -11.31
N GLY A 145 12.80 -13.50 -12.43
CA GLY A 145 12.31 -13.94 -13.75
C GLY A 145 10.79 -13.81 -13.93
N ILE A 146 10.10 -13.12 -13.03
CA ILE A 146 8.65 -12.92 -13.08
C ILE A 146 8.30 -11.83 -14.11
N VAL A 147 9.08 -10.76 -14.15
CA VAL A 147 8.93 -9.67 -15.13
C VAL A 147 10.05 -9.74 -16.17
N PRO A 148 9.73 -9.82 -17.47
CA PRO A 148 10.72 -9.91 -18.54
C PRO A 148 11.60 -8.65 -18.63
N ARG A 149 12.92 -8.83 -18.75
CA ARG A 149 13.88 -7.72 -18.91
C ARG A 149 13.78 -7.03 -20.27
N GLU A 150 13.31 -7.74 -21.29
CA GLU A 150 13.06 -7.18 -22.63
C GLU A 150 11.96 -6.11 -22.66
N TRP A 151 11.17 -5.95 -21.61
CA TRP A 151 10.22 -4.83 -21.48
C TRP A 151 10.92 -3.52 -21.12
N GLY A 152 12.14 -3.60 -20.63
CA GLY A 152 12.99 -2.55 -20.13
C GLY A 152 13.73 -3.03 -18.89
N GLU A 153 15.03 -2.83 -18.82
CA GLU A 153 15.83 -3.22 -17.67
C GLU A 153 15.67 -2.19 -16.55
N VAL A 154 15.23 -2.63 -15.36
CA VAL A 154 15.03 -1.80 -14.17
C VAL A 154 16.25 -1.88 -13.27
N SER A 155 16.70 -0.76 -12.70
CA SER A 155 17.73 -0.69 -11.67
C SER A 155 17.12 -0.55 -10.27
N PRO A 156 17.82 -0.92 -9.19
CA PRO A 156 17.33 -0.77 -7.83
C PRO A 156 17.40 0.68 -7.36
N TYR A 157 16.58 1.53 -7.97
CA TYR A 157 16.50 2.95 -7.68
C TYR A 157 15.04 3.43 -7.70
N CYS A 158 14.62 4.19 -6.68
CA CYS A 158 13.23 4.60 -6.51
C CYS A 158 12.65 5.42 -7.68
N MET A 159 13.48 6.17 -8.39
CA MET A 159 13.12 6.96 -9.57
C MET A 159 13.75 6.39 -10.85
N ASP A 160 13.87 5.07 -10.94
CA ASP A 160 14.38 4.40 -12.14
C ASP A 160 13.60 4.81 -13.39
N PRO A 161 14.25 5.18 -14.50
CA PRO A 161 13.56 5.70 -15.68
C PRO A 161 12.61 4.69 -16.33
N VAL A 162 12.81 3.39 -16.12
CA VAL A 162 11.90 2.34 -16.60
C VAL A 162 10.82 2.06 -15.56
N GLY A 163 11.19 1.71 -14.34
CA GLY A 163 10.25 1.27 -13.30
C GLY A 163 9.38 2.41 -12.74
N TRP A 164 9.85 3.67 -12.77
CA TRP A 164 9.12 4.82 -12.25
C TRP A 164 8.50 5.69 -13.33
N ALA A 165 9.18 5.89 -14.47
CA ALA A 165 8.77 6.91 -15.45
C ALA A 165 8.20 6.33 -16.75
N ASN A 166 8.45 5.06 -17.09
CA ASN A 166 8.09 4.51 -18.39
C ASN A 166 6.62 4.03 -18.39
N GLY A 167 5.74 4.78 -19.05
CA GLY A 167 4.32 4.44 -19.19
C GLY A 167 4.07 3.14 -19.94
N PRO A 168 4.64 2.87 -21.11
CA PRO A 168 4.53 1.58 -21.79
C PRO A 168 4.97 0.37 -20.95
N PHE A 169 6.01 0.51 -20.11
CA PHE A 169 6.41 -0.53 -19.16
C PHE A 169 5.31 -0.75 -18.10
N ALA A 170 4.79 0.34 -17.52
CA ALA A 170 3.72 0.26 -16.53
C ALA A 170 2.45 -0.41 -17.09
N VAL A 171 2.05 -0.09 -18.32
CA VAL A 171 0.91 -0.75 -18.98
C VAL A 171 1.16 -2.27 -19.08
N LYS A 172 2.32 -2.71 -19.54
CA LYS A 172 2.66 -4.14 -19.62
C LYS A 172 2.65 -4.82 -18.23
N MET A 173 3.14 -4.11 -17.21
CA MET A 173 3.07 -4.60 -15.83
C MET A 173 1.62 -4.86 -15.42
N HIS A 174 0.74 -3.90 -15.59
CA HIS A 174 -0.68 -4.05 -15.25
C HIS A 174 -1.38 -5.14 -16.08
N GLU A 175 -1.17 -5.18 -17.38
CA GLU A 175 -1.76 -6.18 -18.26
C GLU A 175 -1.36 -7.61 -17.83
N LYS A 176 -0.09 -7.81 -17.46
CA LYS A 176 0.39 -9.11 -16.95
C LYS A 176 -0.32 -9.49 -15.65
N LEU A 177 -0.39 -8.59 -14.67
CA LEU A 177 -1.06 -8.89 -13.41
C LEU A 177 -2.55 -9.16 -13.62
N LEU A 178 -3.23 -8.32 -14.41
CA LEU A 178 -4.65 -8.50 -14.75
C LEU A 178 -4.90 -9.86 -15.39
N GLY A 179 -4.03 -10.30 -16.30
CA GLY A 179 -4.12 -11.63 -16.90
C GLY A 179 -4.01 -12.75 -15.86
N HIS A 180 -3.17 -12.61 -14.84
CA HIS A 180 -3.08 -13.59 -13.74
C HIS A 180 -4.29 -13.53 -12.81
N ILE A 181 -4.83 -12.34 -12.51
CA ILE A 181 -6.05 -12.19 -11.68
C ILE A 181 -7.24 -12.84 -12.39
N GLU A 182 -7.47 -12.52 -13.67
CA GLU A 182 -8.55 -13.04 -14.49
C GLU A 182 -8.48 -14.58 -14.68
N ALA A 183 -7.27 -15.13 -14.71
CA ALA A 183 -7.03 -16.56 -14.79
C ALA A 183 -7.05 -17.29 -13.44
N GLY A 184 -7.15 -16.58 -12.31
CA GLY A 184 -7.05 -17.17 -10.97
C GLY A 184 -5.67 -17.76 -10.67
N THR A 185 -4.60 -17.15 -11.15
CA THR A 185 -3.21 -17.63 -11.03
C THR A 185 -2.27 -16.57 -10.45
N VAL A 186 -2.76 -15.74 -9.51
CA VAL A 186 -1.99 -14.64 -8.89
C VAL A 186 -0.72 -15.15 -8.21
N GLU A 187 -0.72 -16.38 -7.71
CA GLU A 187 0.46 -17.02 -7.10
C GLU A 187 1.65 -17.13 -8.08
N SER A 188 1.39 -17.11 -9.39
CA SER A 188 2.46 -17.03 -10.40
C SER A 188 3.23 -15.71 -10.37
N CYS A 189 2.71 -14.70 -9.67
CA CYS A 189 3.37 -13.43 -9.39
C CYS A 189 4.18 -13.44 -8.08
N PHE A 190 4.12 -14.51 -7.29
CA PHE A 190 4.85 -14.62 -6.04
C PHE A 190 6.34 -14.84 -6.28
N MET A 191 7.14 -14.22 -5.43
CA MET A 191 8.57 -14.51 -5.37
C MET A 191 8.80 -15.77 -4.53
N TYR A 192 9.87 -16.50 -4.82
CA TYR A 192 10.19 -17.77 -4.16
C TYR A 192 10.66 -17.64 -2.71
N GLN A 193 10.92 -16.41 -2.23
CA GLN A 193 11.37 -16.12 -0.86
C GLN A 193 11.10 -14.66 -0.48
N ASP A 194 11.26 -14.36 0.81
CA ASP A 194 11.29 -12.99 1.31
C ASP A 194 12.69 -12.38 1.08
N PHE A 195 12.74 -11.07 0.85
CA PHE A 195 13.99 -10.34 0.62
C PHE A 195 14.17 -9.23 1.65
N PRO A 196 15.29 -9.22 2.39
CA PRO A 196 15.68 -8.03 3.15
C PRO A 196 16.04 -6.92 2.16
N ILE A 197 15.43 -5.75 2.33
CA ILE A 197 15.75 -4.57 1.53
C ILE A 197 17.03 -3.96 2.10
N LYS A 198 17.97 -3.58 1.24
CA LYS A 198 19.22 -2.97 1.66
C LYS A 198 19.00 -1.78 2.58
N LEU A 199 19.74 -1.71 3.68
CA LEU A 199 19.62 -0.62 4.65
C LEU A 199 19.79 0.75 4.01
N GLY A 200 18.74 1.60 4.18
CA GLY A 200 18.71 2.94 3.65
C GLY A 200 18.49 3.04 2.14
N GLU A 201 17.98 1.98 1.51
CA GLU A 201 17.47 2.02 0.14
C GLU A 201 16.12 2.72 0.12
N GLN A 202 16.06 3.87 -0.55
CA GLN A 202 14.81 4.62 -0.70
C GLN A 202 13.94 4.01 -1.80
N PHE A 203 12.63 3.82 -1.52
CA PHE A 203 11.64 3.39 -2.49
C PHE A 203 10.24 3.83 -2.08
N SER A 204 9.29 3.83 -3.02
CA SER A 204 7.92 4.29 -2.78
C SER A 204 7.15 3.33 -1.87
N VAL A 205 6.50 3.90 -0.85
CA VAL A 205 5.83 3.18 0.24
C VAL A 205 4.34 2.97 -0.02
N SER A 206 3.96 2.54 -1.22
CA SER A 206 2.54 2.46 -1.60
C SER A 206 1.71 1.46 -0.77
N CYS A 207 2.33 0.49 -0.12
CA CYS A 207 1.71 -0.41 0.86
C CYS A 207 2.77 -0.99 1.81
N PHE A 208 2.48 -1.02 3.12
CA PHE A 208 3.30 -1.74 4.11
C PHE A 208 2.54 -1.97 5.42
N ALA A 209 3.00 -2.94 6.20
CA ALA A 209 2.56 -3.17 7.57
C ALA A 209 3.59 -2.67 8.59
N SER A 210 3.11 -2.03 9.66
CA SER A 210 3.87 -1.55 10.82
C SER A 210 3.10 -1.81 12.10
N ALA A 211 3.77 -1.77 13.26
CA ALA A 211 3.10 -1.90 14.55
C ALA A 211 3.00 -0.56 15.26
N GLY A 212 1.90 -0.32 15.99
CA GLY A 212 1.74 0.93 16.73
C GLY A 212 2.82 1.16 17.77
N LYS A 213 3.35 0.08 18.38
CA LYS A 213 4.49 0.17 19.29
C LYS A 213 5.77 0.73 18.65
N ASP A 214 5.95 0.58 17.33
CA ASP A 214 7.09 1.15 16.62
C ASP A 214 7.05 2.67 16.68
N TYR A 215 5.86 3.26 16.62
CA TYR A 215 5.64 4.71 16.69
C TYR A 215 5.52 5.23 18.12
N ALA A 216 4.98 4.42 19.03
CA ALA A 216 4.92 4.76 20.45
C ALA A 216 6.32 4.86 21.09
N ALA A 217 7.30 4.14 20.53
CA ALA A 217 8.70 4.14 21.00
C ALA A 217 9.54 5.30 20.46
N LEU A 218 9.01 6.16 19.57
CA LEU A 218 9.74 7.32 19.08
C LEU A 218 9.99 8.35 20.23
N GLU A 219 11.05 9.16 20.10
CA GLU A 219 11.36 10.25 21.06
C GLU A 219 10.14 11.17 21.27
N GLN A 220 9.39 11.43 20.19
CA GLN A 220 8.07 12.04 20.26
C GLN A 220 7.09 11.03 19.63
N PRO A 221 6.32 10.29 20.44
CA PRO A 221 5.46 9.24 19.92
C PRO A 221 4.53 9.71 18.80
N GLY A 222 4.51 8.95 17.70
CA GLY A 222 3.70 9.26 16.53
C GLY A 222 4.19 10.46 15.70
N VAL A 223 5.38 10.99 15.97
CA VAL A 223 5.98 12.07 15.16
C VAL A 223 7.16 11.53 14.37
N LEU A 224 7.03 11.50 13.06
CA LEU A 224 8.11 11.06 12.18
C LEU A 224 9.21 12.13 12.09
N VAL A 225 10.46 11.68 12.16
CA VAL A 225 11.65 12.52 11.93
C VAL A 225 12.60 11.74 11.02
N PRO A 226 12.86 12.20 9.80
CA PRO A 226 12.25 13.38 9.13
C PRO A 226 10.75 13.26 8.93
N ASP A 227 10.06 14.37 8.74
CA ASP A 227 8.62 14.49 8.61
C ASP A 227 8.07 13.99 7.24
N GLU A 228 8.89 13.33 6.45
CA GLU A 228 8.55 12.70 5.19
C GLU A 228 8.41 11.19 5.35
N GLU A 229 7.21 10.68 5.10
CA GLU A 229 6.84 9.29 5.33
C GLU A 229 7.76 8.29 4.63
N GLU A 230 8.02 8.49 3.32
CA GLU A 230 8.85 7.58 2.53
C GLU A 230 10.27 7.52 3.06
N ASN A 231 10.90 8.67 3.26
CA ASN A 231 12.26 8.74 3.78
C ASN A 231 12.37 8.16 5.19
N PHE A 232 11.38 8.43 6.05
CA PHE A 232 11.35 7.87 7.40
C PHE A 232 11.37 6.35 7.36
N HIS A 233 10.42 5.70 6.68
CA HIS A 233 10.24 4.25 6.73
C HIS A 233 11.30 3.49 5.93
N THR A 234 11.81 4.05 4.84
CA THR A 234 12.73 3.31 3.96
C THR A 234 14.20 3.61 4.20
N VAL A 235 14.53 4.81 4.68
CA VAL A 235 15.92 5.25 4.86
C VAL A 235 16.27 5.47 6.33
N HIS A 236 15.56 6.40 7.00
CA HIS A 236 15.92 6.85 8.33
C HIS A 236 15.77 5.75 9.37
N TRP A 237 14.57 5.21 9.51
CA TRP A 237 14.23 4.21 10.52
C TRP A 237 15.08 2.93 10.41
N PRO A 238 15.24 2.31 9.22
CA PRO A 238 16.13 1.17 9.07
C PRO A 238 17.58 1.46 9.46
N ARG A 239 18.10 2.65 9.17
CA ARG A 239 19.47 3.04 9.57
C ARG A 239 19.62 3.22 11.08
N VAL A 240 18.64 3.86 11.73
CA VAL A 240 18.68 4.10 13.18
C VAL A 240 18.58 2.79 13.95
N THR A 241 17.71 1.89 13.51
CA THR A 241 17.48 0.59 14.18
C THR A 241 18.50 -0.49 13.79
N GLY A 242 19.23 -0.30 12.68
CA GLY A 242 20.08 -1.32 12.10
C GLY A 242 19.30 -2.51 11.53
N GLN A 243 17.96 -2.37 11.35
CA GLN A 243 17.06 -3.42 10.94
C GLN A 243 16.56 -3.17 9.50
N PRO A 244 16.87 -4.06 8.53
CA PRO A 244 16.35 -3.92 7.18
C PRO A 244 14.84 -4.15 7.15
N ASN A 245 14.13 -3.39 6.32
CA ASN A 245 12.77 -3.71 5.94
C ASN A 245 12.72 -5.04 5.18
N ILE A 246 11.56 -5.68 5.18
CA ILE A 246 11.38 -6.98 4.50
C ILE A 246 10.34 -6.83 3.40
N LEU A 247 10.68 -7.28 2.21
CA LEU A 247 9.77 -7.50 1.10
C LEU A 247 9.36 -8.97 1.12
N ILE A 248 8.08 -9.25 1.45
CA ILE A 248 7.59 -10.64 1.48
C ILE A 248 7.19 -11.12 0.10
N GLY A 249 7.48 -12.38 -0.19
CA GLY A 249 7.31 -12.98 -1.50
C GLY A 249 5.91 -13.51 -1.81
N ASN A 250 4.98 -13.54 -0.84
CA ASN A 250 3.69 -14.19 -0.94
C ASN A 250 2.50 -13.24 -0.67
N ALA A 251 2.65 -11.98 -0.96
CA ALA A 251 1.59 -10.96 -0.86
C ALA A 251 1.71 -10.00 -2.04
N VAL A 252 0.67 -9.83 -2.83
CA VAL A 252 0.65 -8.94 -3.99
C VAL A 252 -0.38 -7.84 -3.80
N VAL A 253 0.05 -6.60 -4.03
CA VAL A 253 -0.84 -5.45 -4.21
C VAL A 253 -0.44 -4.71 -5.49
N SER A 254 -1.38 -3.99 -6.11
CA SER A 254 -1.06 -3.20 -7.30
C SER A 254 -1.20 -1.71 -7.02
N HIS A 255 -0.11 -0.98 -7.18
CA HIS A 255 -0.09 0.48 -7.23
C HIS A 255 -0.37 0.94 -8.65
N PHE A 256 -1.37 1.82 -8.84
CA PHE A 256 -1.82 2.18 -10.18
C PHE A 256 -0.76 2.97 -10.94
N SER A 257 -0.32 4.13 -10.43
CA SER A 257 0.51 4.98 -11.27
C SER A 257 1.44 5.93 -10.54
N PHE A 258 2.68 5.99 -10.98
CA PHE A 258 3.51 7.17 -10.76
C PHE A 258 3.10 8.31 -11.70
N PHE A 259 3.37 9.55 -11.27
CA PHE A 259 2.97 10.73 -12.03
C PHE A 259 3.36 10.70 -13.52
N PRO A 260 4.59 10.30 -13.93
CA PRO A 260 4.95 10.27 -15.36
C PRO A 260 4.24 9.18 -16.17
N GLN A 261 3.76 8.10 -15.51
CA GLN A 261 3.10 6.99 -16.18
C GLN A 261 1.62 7.27 -16.47
N ARG A 262 1.02 8.19 -15.71
CA ARG A 262 -0.43 8.43 -15.68
C ARG A 262 -1.06 8.62 -17.06
N PRO A 263 -0.53 9.45 -17.97
CA PRO A 263 -1.15 9.64 -19.28
C PRO A 263 -1.29 8.34 -20.11
N PHE A 264 -0.35 7.42 -19.94
CA PHE A 264 -0.37 6.13 -20.63
C PHE A 264 -1.37 5.16 -20.00
N LEU A 265 -1.42 5.13 -18.68
CA LEU A 265 -2.32 4.25 -17.93
C LEU A 265 -3.77 4.71 -18.05
N ASP A 266 -4.04 6.01 -17.98
CA ASP A 266 -5.39 6.57 -18.20
C ASP A 266 -5.93 6.25 -19.61
N ALA A 267 -5.05 6.20 -20.61
CA ALA A 267 -5.43 5.86 -21.98
C ALA A 267 -5.54 4.36 -22.26
N SER A 268 -5.07 3.49 -21.37
CA SER A 268 -4.95 2.04 -21.59
C SER A 268 -6.21 1.24 -21.27
N GLY A 269 -7.12 1.78 -20.46
CA GLY A 269 -8.28 1.08 -19.95
C GLY A 269 -8.00 0.08 -18.81
N VAL A 270 -6.76 -0.03 -18.30
CA VAL A 270 -6.41 -0.97 -17.22
C VAL A 270 -7.14 -0.64 -15.91
N LEU A 271 -7.41 0.63 -15.60
CA LEU A 271 -8.12 1.02 -14.40
C LEU A 271 -9.55 0.47 -14.37
N GLU A 272 -10.24 0.51 -15.51
CA GLU A 272 -11.60 -0.01 -15.61
C GLU A 272 -11.63 -1.53 -15.41
N ARG A 273 -10.63 -2.27 -15.91
CA ARG A 273 -10.53 -3.71 -15.65
C ARG A 273 -10.34 -4.02 -14.16
N TYR A 274 -9.51 -3.25 -13.43
CA TYR A 274 -9.41 -3.38 -11.97
C TYR A 274 -10.74 -3.07 -11.28
N ARG A 275 -11.47 -2.08 -11.73
CA ARG A 275 -12.80 -1.72 -11.20
C ARG A 275 -13.82 -2.85 -11.41
N ASP A 276 -13.84 -3.44 -12.60
CA ASP A 276 -14.74 -4.56 -12.94
C ASP A 276 -14.41 -5.79 -12.06
N LEU A 277 -13.14 -6.11 -11.88
CA LEU A 277 -12.70 -7.20 -11.00
C LEU A 277 -13.09 -6.96 -9.54
N ALA A 278 -12.90 -5.75 -9.02
CA ALA A 278 -13.29 -5.38 -7.66
C ALA A 278 -14.82 -5.45 -7.47
N ASN A 279 -15.60 -5.04 -8.47
CA ASN A 279 -17.05 -5.11 -8.43
C ASN A 279 -17.58 -6.55 -8.56
N ALA A 280 -16.80 -7.46 -9.14
CA ALA A 280 -17.14 -8.88 -9.25
C ALA A 280 -16.82 -9.68 -7.98
N LEU A 281 -16.16 -9.07 -6.97
CA LEU A 281 -15.93 -9.73 -5.68
C LEU A 281 -17.26 -10.15 -5.05
N PRO A 282 -17.37 -11.35 -4.45
CA PRO A 282 -18.62 -11.84 -3.88
C PRO A 282 -19.12 -10.89 -2.79
N ALA A 283 -20.37 -10.44 -2.92
CA ALA A 283 -21.03 -9.59 -1.92
C ALA A 283 -21.27 -10.30 -0.58
N LYS A 284 -21.27 -11.65 -0.60
CA LYS A 284 -21.33 -12.54 0.59
C LYS A 284 -20.54 -13.81 0.27
N GLU A 285 -19.53 -14.13 1.06
CA GLU A 285 -19.17 -15.54 1.21
C GLU A 285 -20.34 -16.19 1.98
N ALA A 286 -20.95 -17.21 1.39
CA ALA A 286 -21.89 -18.02 2.12
C ALA A 286 -21.13 -18.61 3.30
N ALA A 287 -21.58 -18.31 4.53
CA ALA A 287 -21.03 -18.92 5.73
C ALA A 287 -21.03 -20.43 5.53
N ALA A 288 -19.83 -21.02 5.46
CA ALA A 288 -19.65 -22.46 5.40
C ALA A 288 -19.84 -23.08 6.78
#